data_e453d4eae11864d0c464deb27f2e2dcc
#
_entry.id   e453d4eae11864d0c464deb27f2e2dcc
#
_cell.length_a   1.000
_cell.length_b   1.000
_cell.length_c   1.000
_cell.angle_alpha   90.00
_cell.angle_beta   90.00
_cell.angle_gamma   90.00
#
_symmetry.space_group_name_H-M   'P 1'
#
loop_
_entity.id
_entity.type
_entity.pdbx_description
1 polymer ?
#
loop_
_entity_poly.entity_id
_entity_poly.type
_entity_poly.pdbx_seq_one_letter_code
_entity_poly.pdbx_strand_id
1 'polypeptide(L)'
;MKFIPTGGVNYDNMNEYLDLPNVAAVGGSFITPSDLVKAKDWDAIAAHCQKIVRHMLDFTLGHVGLHVPGRAEAEAVTDGLCRLMTQDKIPGADNFFAGPIAEICDHEMPGTNGHICIDTRDMPRALAFYQRQGIALDEDHCYRDEKGNIKVAFFKETVG
;
A
#
# COMPACT_ATOMS: atom_id res chain seq x y z
N MET A 1 16.14 12.79 -17.50
CA MET A 1 15.50 12.06 -18.62
C MET A 1 14.76 10.88 -18.01
N LYS A 2 13.56 10.54 -18.51
CA LYS A 2 12.80 9.35 -18.10
C LYS A 2 12.83 8.32 -19.22
N PHE A 3 12.83 7.03 -18.85
CA PHE A 3 12.89 5.90 -19.77
C PHE A 3 11.66 5.00 -19.64
N ILE A 4 11.36 4.28 -20.69
CA ILE A 4 10.36 3.20 -20.74
C ILE A 4 11.04 2.00 -21.39
N PRO A 5 11.71 1.11 -20.63
CA PRO A 5 12.31 -0.10 -21.16
C PRO A 5 11.24 -1.05 -21.69
N THR A 6 11.48 -1.64 -22.87
CA THR A 6 10.54 -2.54 -23.53
C THR A 6 11.16 -3.88 -23.96
N GLY A 7 12.48 -3.96 -24.08
CA GLY A 7 13.20 -5.18 -24.47
C GLY A 7 13.64 -5.99 -23.25
N GLY A 8 13.32 -7.29 -23.22
CA GLY A 8 13.72 -8.21 -22.16
C GLY A 8 12.98 -8.05 -20.84
N VAL A 9 12.02 -7.12 -20.75
CA VAL A 9 11.16 -6.97 -19.57
C VAL A 9 10.11 -8.08 -19.56
N ASN A 10 9.90 -8.65 -18.39
CA ASN A 10 8.93 -9.72 -18.14
C ASN A 10 8.31 -9.55 -16.73
N TYR A 11 7.41 -10.47 -16.36
CA TYR A 11 6.74 -10.45 -15.07
C TYR A 11 7.71 -10.48 -13.89
N ASP A 12 8.79 -11.27 -13.97
CA ASP A 12 9.69 -11.49 -12.84
C ASP A 12 10.63 -10.30 -12.58
N ASN A 13 11.06 -9.61 -13.67
CA ASN A 13 12.04 -8.52 -13.58
C ASN A 13 11.44 -7.10 -13.69
N MET A 14 10.15 -6.96 -13.98
CA MET A 14 9.54 -5.65 -14.21
C MET A 14 9.70 -4.68 -13.02
N ASN A 15 9.64 -5.18 -11.80
CA ASN A 15 9.77 -4.36 -10.61
C ASN A 15 11.20 -3.86 -10.40
N GLU A 16 12.22 -4.61 -10.79
CA GLU A 16 13.63 -4.15 -10.77
C GLU A 16 13.82 -2.91 -11.66
N TYR A 17 13.17 -2.88 -12.82
CA TYR A 17 13.18 -1.69 -13.67
C TYR A 17 12.36 -0.54 -13.08
N LEU A 18 11.17 -0.84 -12.55
CA LEU A 18 10.27 0.18 -12.00
C LEU A 18 10.82 0.86 -10.73
N ASP A 19 11.73 0.21 -10.00
CA ASP A 19 12.42 0.78 -8.84
C ASP A 19 13.48 1.81 -9.22
N LEU A 20 13.91 1.84 -10.47
CA LEU A 20 14.89 2.82 -10.92
C LEU A 20 14.25 4.22 -11.01
N PRO A 21 14.86 5.26 -10.41
CA PRO A 21 14.25 6.59 -10.30
C PRO A 21 14.05 7.30 -11.65
N ASN A 22 14.69 6.81 -12.70
CA ASN A 22 14.59 7.34 -14.05
C ASN A 22 13.68 6.51 -14.98
N VAL A 23 13.04 5.46 -14.48
CA VAL A 23 12.08 4.64 -15.23
C VAL A 23 10.65 5.10 -14.92
N ALA A 24 9.97 5.59 -15.95
CA ALA A 24 8.58 6.07 -15.82
C ALA A 24 7.56 4.92 -15.91
N ALA A 25 7.83 3.94 -16.77
CA ALA A 25 6.98 2.77 -17.00
C ALA A 25 7.83 1.66 -17.61
N VAL A 26 7.25 0.47 -17.70
CA VAL A 26 7.80 -0.65 -18.47
C VAL A 26 6.79 -1.12 -19.50
N GLY A 27 7.25 -1.69 -20.60
CA GLY A 27 6.42 -2.29 -21.62
C GLY A 27 6.98 -3.61 -22.11
N GLY A 28 6.14 -4.41 -22.72
CA GLY A 28 6.60 -5.67 -23.32
C GLY A 28 5.45 -6.59 -23.71
N SER A 29 5.75 -7.57 -24.55
CA SER A 29 4.78 -8.56 -25.01
C SER A 29 4.25 -9.46 -23.90
N PHE A 30 4.90 -9.48 -22.74
CA PHE A 30 4.41 -10.21 -21.57
C PHE A 30 3.10 -9.65 -21.02
N ILE A 31 2.77 -8.39 -21.32
CA ILE A 31 1.51 -7.74 -20.87
C ILE A 31 0.32 -8.31 -21.64
N THR A 32 0.49 -8.55 -22.93
CA THR A 32 -0.54 -9.09 -23.82
C THR A 32 -0.01 -10.31 -24.57
N PRO A 33 -0.05 -11.50 -23.96
CA PRO A 33 0.45 -12.72 -24.57
C PRO A 33 -0.17 -12.97 -25.94
N SER A 34 0.67 -13.29 -26.93
CA SER A 34 0.25 -13.36 -28.34
C SER A 34 -0.74 -14.48 -28.64
N ASP A 35 -0.74 -15.55 -27.88
CA ASP A 35 -1.70 -16.65 -27.93
C ASP A 35 -3.09 -16.21 -27.51
N LEU A 36 -3.20 -15.44 -26.41
CA LEU A 36 -4.47 -14.88 -25.96
C LEU A 36 -5.03 -13.84 -26.96
N VAL A 37 -4.14 -13.02 -27.53
CA VAL A 37 -4.54 -12.06 -28.57
C VAL A 37 -5.08 -12.79 -29.82
N LYS A 38 -4.40 -13.85 -30.28
CA LYS A 38 -4.83 -14.67 -31.42
C LYS A 38 -6.16 -15.38 -31.13
N ALA A 39 -6.34 -15.85 -29.91
CA ALA A 39 -7.59 -16.48 -29.45
C ALA A 39 -8.72 -15.47 -29.27
N LYS A 40 -8.43 -14.15 -29.26
CA LYS A 40 -9.35 -13.07 -28.90
C LYS A 40 -9.96 -13.26 -27.51
N ASP A 41 -9.21 -13.84 -26.58
CA ASP A 41 -9.61 -14.06 -25.19
C ASP A 41 -9.35 -12.80 -24.36
N TRP A 42 -10.26 -11.84 -24.49
CA TRP A 42 -10.12 -10.54 -23.84
C TRP A 42 -10.24 -10.61 -22.32
N ASP A 43 -11.03 -11.56 -21.81
CA ASP A 43 -11.20 -11.77 -20.37
C ASP A 43 -9.91 -12.31 -19.75
N ALA A 44 -9.26 -13.27 -20.40
CA ALA A 44 -7.94 -13.76 -19.95
C ALA A 44 -6.87 -12.67 -20.01
N ILE A 45 -6.88 -11.83 -21.06
CA ILE A 45 -5.96 -10.67 -21.14
C ILE A 45 -6.21 -9.70 -19.99
N ALA A 46 -7.49 -9.36 -19.70
CA ALA A 46 -7.82 -8.48 -18.60
C ALA A 46 -7.37 -9.03 -17.24
N ALA A 47 -7.63 -10.32 -16.98
CA ALA A 47 -7.18 -10.99 -15.77
C ALA A 47 -5.64 -11.00 -15.65
N HIS A 48 -4.94 -11.22 -16.76
CA HIS A 48 -3.48 -11.17 -16.81
C HIS A 48 -2.95 -9.76 -16.51
N CYS A 49 -3.53 -8.72 -17.08
CA CYS A 49 -3.19 -7.33 -16.78
C CYS A 49 -3.43 -6.99 -15.30
N GLN A 50 -4.53 -7.44 -14.71
CA GLN A 50 -4.78 -7.28 -13.28
C GLN A 50 -3.71 -7.95 -12.42
N LYS A 51 -3.25 -9.14 -12.80
CA LYS A 51 -2.15 -9.83 -12.10
C LYS A 51 -0.86 -9.01 -12.16
N ILE A 52 -0.53 -8.43 -13.32
CA ILE A 52 0.63 -7.56 -13.50
C ILE A 52 0.52 -6.31 -12.63
N VAL A 53 -0.65 -5.67 -12.59
CA VAL A 53 -0.89 -4.48 -11.74
C VAL A 53 -0.74 -4.82 -10.25
N ARG A 54 -1.28 -5.95 -9.79
CA ARG A 54 -1.08 -6.42 -8.41
C ARG A 54 0.39 -6.63 -8.07
N HIS A 55 1.15 -7.24 -8.98
CA HIS A 55 2.59 -7.45 -8.79
C HIS A 55 3.38 -6.14 -8.78
N MET A 56 2.99 -5.18 -9.62
CA MET A 56 3.60 -3.85 -9.68
C MET A 56 3.38 -3.06 -8.37
N LEU A 57 2.17 -3.13 -7.81
CA LEU A 57 1.80 -2.38 -6.61
C LEU A 57 2.21 -3.08 -5.32
N ASP A 58 2.27 -4.40 -5.34
CA ASP A 58 2.69 -5.28 -4.25
C ASP A 58 2.00 -4.92 -2.92
N PHE A 59 0.66 -4.84 -2.95
CA PHE A 59 -0.12 -4.52 -1.78
C PHE A 59 -0.05 -5.64 -0.75
N THR A 60 0.40 -5.28 0.45
CA THR A 60 0.46 -6.17 1.61
C THR A 60 -0.18 -5.53 2.83
N LEU A 61 -0.63 -6.34 3.78
CA LEU A 61 -1.09 -5.82 5.07
C LEU A 61 0.11 -5.27 5.85
N GLY A 62 0.11 -3.98 6.13
CA GLY A 62 1.10 -3.34 7.00
C GLY A 62 0.76 -3.62 8.47
N HIS A 63 -0.35 -3.07 8.95
CA HIS A 63 -0.82 -3.29 10.32
C HIS A 63 -2.33 -3.04 10.44
N VAL A 64 -2.88 -3.38 11.60
CA VAL A 64 -4.22 -2.97 12.02
C VAL A 64 -4.09 -1.91 13.10
N GLY A 65 -4.73 -0.75 12.89
CA GLY A 65 -4.75 0.33 13.86
C GLY A 65 -6.00 0.28 14.72
N LEU A 66 -5.83 0.41 16.03
CA LEU A 66 -6.89 0.51 17.03
C LEU A 66 -6.84 1.90 17.70
N HIS A 67 -7.99 2.48 17.95
CA HIS A 67 -8.09 3.74 18.65
C HIS A 67 -8.62 3.50 20.06
N VAL A 68 -7.94 4.07 21.05
CA VAL A 68 -8.33 3.98 22.46
C VAL A 68 -8.23 5.36 23.13
N PRO A 69 -9.04 5.64 24.15
CA PRO A 69 -9.04 6.94 24.79
C PRO A 69 -7.85 7.09 25.75
N GLY A 70 -6.76 7.65 25.24
CA GLY A 70 -5.63 8.09 26.04
C GLY A 70 -4.48 7.12 26.21
N ARG A 71 -3.34 7.69 26.56
CA ARG A 71 -2.02 7.04 26.57
C ARG A 71 -1.94 5.81 27.46
N ALA A 72 -2.51 5.86 28.66
CA ALA A 72 -2.44 4.76 29.63
C ALA A 72 -3.20 3.51 29.14
N GLU A 73 -4.35 3.71 28.47
CA GLU A 73 -5.13 2.62 27.90
C GLU A 73 -4.43 2.06 26.67
N ALA A 74 -3.85 2.90 25.80
CA ALA A 74 -3.07 2.49 24.66
C ALA A 74 -1.89 1.61 25.08
N GLU A 75 -1.18 1.99 26.14
CA GLU A 75 -0.07 1.21 26.68
C GLU A 75 -0.54 -0.14 27.23
N ALA A 76 -1.64 -0.16 28.00
CA ALA A 76 -2.18 -1.39 28.58
C ALA A 76 -2.66 -2.39 27.50
N VAL A 77 -3.35 -1.91 26.47
CA VAL A 77 -3.78 -2.70 25.32
C VAL A 77 -2.57 -3.25 24.58
N THR A 78 -1.57 -2.41 24.33
CA THR A 78 -0.33 -2.84 23.64
C THR A 78 0.41 -3.89 24.43
N ASP A 79 0.56 -3.73 25.75
CA ASP A 79 1.22 -4.73 26.61
C ASP A 79 0.46 -6.08 26.60
N GLY A 80 -0.87 -6.03 26.54
CA GLY A 80 -1.71 -7.21 26.39
C GLY A 80 -1.45 -7.94 25.08
N LEU A 81 -1.43 -7.19 23.95
CA LEU A 81 -1.16 -7.74 22.62
C LEU A 81 0.27 -8.27 22.50
N CYS A 82 1.26 -7.53 23.00
CA CYS A 82 2.66 -7.97 23.00
C CYS A 82 2.83 -9.30 23.74
N ARG A 83 2.20 -9.45 24.91
CA ARG A 83 2.22 -10.70 25.66
C ARG A 83 1.51 -11.84 24.92
N LEU A 84 0.36 -11.55 24.29
CA LEU A 84 -0.43 -12.57 23.56
C LEU A 84 0.31 -13.09 22.32
N MET A 85 0.98 -12.18 21.60
CA MET A 85 1.62 -12.47 20.32
C MET A 85 3.14 -12.69 20.44
N THR A 86 3.71 -12.58 21.65
CA THR A 86 5.17 -12.66 21.89
C THR A 86 5.92 -11.63 21.02
N GLN A 87 5.45 -10.38 21.04
CA GLN A 87 6.02 -9.27 20.29
C GLN A 87 6.61 -8.22 21.23
N ASP A 88 7.53 -7.41 20.70
CA ASP A 88 8.08 -6.24 21.39
C ASP A 88 7.14 -5.05 21.27
N LYS A 89 7.05 -4.26 22.36
CA LYS A 89 6.38 -2.96 22.33
C LYS A 89 7.30 -1.90 21.75
N ILE A 90 6.83 -1.18 20.73
CA ILE A 90 7.54 -0.08 20.10
C ILE A 90 6.76 1.21 20.40
N PRO A 91 7.30 2.12 21.22
CA PRO A 91 6.63 3.39 21.54
C PRO A 91 6.81 4.40 20.39
N GLY A 92 5.72 5.06 20.01
CA GLY A 92 5.71 6.27 19.18
C GLY A 92 5.34 7.51 19.99
N ALA A 93 5.19 8.66 19.35
CA ALA A 93 4.83 9.93 19.99
C ALA A 93 3.42 9.85 20.59
N ASP A 94 2.46 9.40 19.80
CA ASP A 94 0.99 9.39 20.06
C ASP A 94 0.37 8.00 19.79
N ASN A 95 1.22 6.96 19.77
CA ASN A 95 0.82 5.58 19.56
C ASN A 95 1.81 4.63 20.22
N PHE A 96 1.46 3.35 20.18
CA PHE A 96 2.36 2.23 20.44
C PHE A 96 2.14 1.18 19.37
N PHE A 97 3.18 0.40 19.07
CA PHE A 97 3.05 -0.79 18.23
C PHE A 97 3.30 -2.07 19.04
N ALA A 98 2.45 -3.06 18.81
CA ALA A 98 2.71 -4.43 19.23
C ALA A 98 3.35 -5.18 18.03
N GLY A 99 4.69 -5.17 18.00
CA GLY A 99 5.47 -5.61 16.85
C GLY A 99 5.06 -4.86 15.58
N PRO A 100 5.13 -5.48 14.40
CA PRO A 100 4.68 -4.88 13.14
C PRO A 100 3.18 -5.05 12.87
N ILE A 101 2.42 -5.68 13.79
CA ILE A 101 1.07 -6.21 13.49
C ILE A 101 -0.02 -5.21 13.86
N ALA A 102 0.09 -4.56 15.04
CA ALA A 102 -0.94 -3.69 15.56
C ALA A 102 -0.38 -2.36 16.01
N GLU A 103 -1.03 -1.29 15.59
CA GLU A 103 -0.84 0.08 16.05
C GLU A 103 -1.97 0.43 17.03
N ILE A 104 -1.63 0.99 18.18
CA ILE A 104 -2.60 1.43 19.17
C ILE A 104 -2.42 2.94 19.35
N CYS A 105 -3.35 3.72 18.78
CA CYS A 105 -3.37 5.17 18.85
C CYS A 105 -4.08 5.62 20.11
N ASP A 106 -3.51 6.61 20.80
CA ASP A 106 -4.04 7.17 22.04
C ASP A 106 -4.96 8.38 21.81
N HIS A 107 -5.35 8.62 20.58
CA HIS A 107 -6.24 9.69 20.11
C HIS A 107 -7.10 9.23 18.94
N GLU A 108 -8.10 10.03 18.58
CA GLU A 108 -8.93 9.77 17.42
C GLU A 108 -8.16 9.97 16.11
N MET A 109 -8.31 9.01 15.22
CA MET A 109 -7.79 8.99 13.87
C MET A 109 -8.95 8.81 12.88
N PRO A 110 -8.76 9.01 11.56
CA PRO A 110 -9.77 8.67 10.58
C PRO A 110 -10.24 7.22 10.69
N GLY A 111 -11.56 7.02 10.69
CA GLY A 111 -12.20 5.71 10.82
C GLY A 111 -12.77 5.44 12.21
N THR A 112 -14.04 5.07 12.27
CA THR A 112 -14.79 4.88 13.54
C THR A 112 -14.26 3.70 14.36
N ASN A 113 -13.82 2.63 13.69
CA ASN A 113 -13.43 1.37 14.32
C ASN A 113 -11.92 1.13 14.29
N GLY A 114 -11.15 2.14 13.91
CA GLY A 114 -9.71 1.98 13.64
C GLY A 114 -9.42 2.00 12.14
N HIS A 115 -8.27 1.47 11.75
CA HIS A 115 -7.85 1.46 10.36
C HIS A 115 -7.08 0.19 10.00
N ILE A 116 -7.00 -0.06 8.70
CA ILE A 116 -6.13 -1.09 8.12
C ILE A 116 -5.07 -0.38 7.29
N CYS A 117 -3.81 -0.57 7.63
CA CYS A 117 -2.70 -0.08 6.84
C CYS A 117 -2.38 -1.08 5.73
N ILE A 118 -2.32 -0.58 4.49
CA ILE A 118 -1.89 -1.34 3.32
C ILE A 118 -0.56 -0.76 2.86
N ASP A 119 0.47 -1.57 2.93
CA ASP A 119 1.76 -1.23 2.37
C ASP A 119 1.76 -1.40 0.85
N THR A 120 2.57 -0.60 0.19
CA THR A 120 2.78 -0.67 -1.26
C THR A 120 4.24 -0.42 -1.60
N ARG A 121 4.70 -1.05 -2.66
CA ARG A 121 6.05 -0.88 -3.19
C ARG A 121 6.31 0.54 -3.72
N ASP A 122 5.30 1.17 -4.31
CA ASP A 122 5.42 2.48 -4.98
C ASP A 122 4.20 3.35 -4.69
N MET A 123 4.32 4.23 -3.72
CA MET A 123 3.23 5.11 -3.31
C MET A 123 2.68 5.97 -4.46
N PRO A 124 3.48 6.65 -5.31
CA PRO A 124 2.96 7.39 -6.45
C PRO A 124 2.11 6.55 -7.41
N ARG A 125 2.53 5.32 -7.71
CA ARG A 125 1.76 4.42 -8.59
C ARG A 125 0.50 3.90 -7.91
N ALA A 126 0.56 3.61 -6.61
CA ALA A 126 -0.60 3.21 -5.83
C ALA A 126 -1.65 4.33 -5.79
N LEU A 127 -1.25 5.56 -5.52
CA LEU A 127 -2.16 6.72 -5.53
C LEU A 127 -2.80 6.94 -6.91
N ALA A 128 -2.01 6.85 -7.99
CA ALA A 128 -2.55 6.92 -9.34
C ALA A 128 -3.50 5.76 -9.68
N PHE A 129 -3.28 4.58 -9.11
CA PHE A 129 -4.20 3.45 -9.25
C PHE A 129 -5.52 3.74 -8.53
N TYR A 130 -5.51 4.17 -7.28
CA TYR A 130 -6.71 4.51 -6.51
C TYR A 130 -7.50 5.65 -7.16
N GLN A 131 -6.82 6.70 -7.63
CA GLN A 131 -7.46 7.80 -8.34
C GLN A 131 -8.23 7.33 -9.59
N ARG A 132 -7.68 6.38 -10.36
CA ARG A 132 -8.38 5.78 -11.51
C ARG A 132 -9.58 4.93 -11.12
N GLN A 133 -9.63 4.42 -9.90
CA GLN A 133 -10.79 3.72 -9.34
C GLN A 133 -11.84 4.69 -8.75
N GLY A 134 -11.59 5.99 -8.78
CA GLY A 134 -12.48 7.00 -8.20
C GLY A 134 -12.34 7.15 -6.69
N ILE A 135 -11.35 6.49 -6.08
CA ILE A 135 -11.10 6.56 -4.63
C ILE A 135 -10.37 7.88 -4.32
N ALA A 136 -10.99 8.71 -3.50
CA ALA A 136 -10.51 10.04 -3.15
C ALA A 136 -9.63 9.99 -1.90
N LEU A 137 -8.50 10.73 -1.95
CA LEU A 137 -7.64 10.94 -0.79
C LEU A 137 -8.30 11.88 0.21
N ASP A 138 -8.05 11.63 1.49
CA ASP A 138 -8.23 12.57 2.56
C ASP A 138 -6.92 13.36 2.73
N GLU A 139 -6.82 14.47 2.00
CA GLU A 139 -5.60 15.28 1.94
C GLU A 139 -5.20 15.86 3.29
N ASP A 140 -6.16 16.10 4.19
CA ASP A 140 -5.93 16.68 5.50
C ASP A 140 -5.22 15.69 6.46
N HIS A 141 -5.34 14.39 6.18
CA HIS A 141 -4.72 13.33 6.96
C HIS A 141 -3.57 12.62 6.22
N CYS A 142 -3.07 13.18 5.11
CA CYS A 142 -1.90 12.64 4.43
C CYS A 142 -0.60 13.11 5.09
N TYR A 143 0.29 12.17 5.42
CA TYR A 143 1.63 12.49 5.91
C TYR A 143 2.62 12.57 4.76
N ARG A 144 3.46 13.62 4.77
CA ARG A 144 4.42 13.89 3.71
C ARG A 144 5.84 14.01 4.27
N ASP A 145 6.83 13.63 3.44
CA ASP A 145 8.22 13.88 3.76
C ASP A 145 8.61 15.36 3.55
N GLU A 146 9.85 15.72 3.91
CA GLU A 146 10.39 17.09 3.75
C GLU A 146 10.39 17.59 2.29
N LYS A 147 10.28 16.68 1.32
CA LYS A 147 10.20 17.00 -0.12
C LYS A 147 8.77 17.09 -0.62
N GLY A 148 7.77 16.90 0.27
CA GLY A 148 6.36 16.92 -0.06
C GLY A 148 5.80 15.60 -0.64
N ASN A 149 6.59 14.52 -0.67
CA ASN A 149 6.09 13.22 -1.14
C ASN A 149 5.21 12.58 -0.06
N ILE A 150 4.07 12.04 -0.46
CA ILE A 150 3.17 11.31 0.44
C ILE A 150 3.84 10.02 0.90
N LYS A 151 3.87 9.80 2.21
CA LYS A 151 4.37 8.60 2.90
C LYS A 151 3.26 7.77 3.48
N VAL A 152 2.22 8.42 4.00
CA VAL A 152 1.00 7.79 4.46
C VAL A 152 -0.17 8.53 3.86
N ALA A 153 -1.14 7.82 3.34
CA ALA A 153 -2.35 8.37 2.73
C ALA A 153 -3.58 7.74 3.38
N PHE A 154 -4.52 8.59 3.77
CA PHE A 154 -5.86 8.17 4.16
C PHE A 154 -6.83 8.42 3.01
N PHE A 155 -7.90 7.64 2.96
CA PHE A 155 -8.96 7.79 1.99
C PHE A 155 -10.23 8.33 2.65
N LYS A 156 -11.04 9.08 1.88
CA LYS A 156 -12.34 9.61 2.36
C LYS A 156 -13.38 8.49 2.53
N GLU A 157 -13.21 7.42 1.78
CA GLU A 157 -14.09 6.27 1.86
C GLU A 157 -13.69 5.39 3.04
N THR A 158 -14.69 4.97 3.83
CA THR A 158 -14.50 4.00 4.91
C THR A 158 -14.97 2.63 4.47
N VAL A 159 -14.31 1.60 4.97
CA VAL A 159 -14.71 0.20 4.79
C VAL A 159 -15.36 -0.28 6.09
N GLY A 160 -16.68 -0.35 6.13
CA GLY A 160 -17.47 -0.77 7.29
C GLY A 160 -18.16 0.36 8.00
#